data_6cc5f19a7523a274fe2e464e6cb62f63
#
_entry.id   6cc5f19a7523a274fe2e464e6cb62f63
#
_cell.length_a   1.000
_cell.length_b   1.000
_cell.length_c   1.000
_cell.angle_alpha   90.00
_cell.angle_beta   90.00
_cell.angle_gamma   90.00
#
_symmetry.space_group_name_H-M   'P 1'
#
loop_
_entity.id
_entity.type
_entity.pdbx_description
1 polymer ?
#
loop_
_entity_poly.entity_id
_entity_poly.type
_entity_poly.pdbx_seq_one_letter_code
_entity_poly.pdbx_strand_id
1 'polypeptide(L)'
;MAASGRFDWHDLVDHDFWADVPSDMEEILSLIARSDVYVQDEVNLDLHPTLTRVWSRKGRRGQRRVRAPGVNRKLVGFGAMDWRNGWFGYGIGWHRNSEAMCEQLDYLVERSQKRGRRVILLWDNLGVHTRRGSKRLGECLDRLGDKIRLVYTPPYDPEANPAERIWRAMRPRVTHNHHRDHLIDFHQDAQDYFALLDAEPDKVLTQMGSPFASITQATRD
;
A
#
# COMPACT_ATOMS: atom_id res chain seq x y z
N MET A 1 21.48 -3.61 17.98
CA MET A 1 20.24 -2.96 18.46
C MET A 1 19.70 -2.15 17.29
N ALA A 2 18.69 -2.69 16.61
CA ALA A 2 18.06 -2.00 15.48
C ALA A 2 17.12 -0.95 16.05
N ALA A 3 17.32 0.31 15.68
CA ALA A 3 16.44 1.40 16.00
C ALA A 3 15.06 1.08 15.43
N SER A 4 14.03 1.12 16.25
CA SER A 4 12.64 1.04 15.84
C SER A 4 12.36 2.26 14.98
N GLY A 5 12.31 2.06 13.64
CA GLY A 5 12.00 3.10 12.69
C GLY A 5 10.58 3.61 12.94
N ARG A 6 10.44 4.59 13.82
CA ARG A 6 9.32 5.51 13.77
C ARG A 6 9.53 6.34 12.52
N PHE A 7 8.59 6.25 11.61
CA PHE A 7 8.45 7.20 10.52
C PHE A 7 8.28 8.59 11.17
N ASP A 8 9.32 9.40 11.08
CA ASP A 8 9.26 10.78 11.57
C ASP A 8 8.80 11.67 10.41
N TRP A 9 7.81 12.50 10.65
CA TRP A 9 7.36 13.49 9.67
C TRP A 9 8.48 14.46 9.27
N HIS A 10 9.48 14.64 10.13
CA HIS A 10 10.69 15.40 9.82
C HIS A 10 11.50 14.74 8.70
N ASP A 11 11.51 13.40 8.59
CA ASP A 11 12.19 12.69 7.50
C ASP A 11 11.51 12.93 6.14
N LEU A 12 10.23 13.29 6.13
CA LEU A 12 9.52 13.74 4.92
C LEU A 12 9.86 15.18 4.53
N VAL A 13 10.35 15.99 5.45
CA VAL A 13 10.59 17.43 5.24
C VAL A 13 12.01 17.70 4.72
N ASP A 14 12.96 16.78 4.92
CA ASP A 14 14.38 17.01 4.70
C ASP A 14 14.89 16.67 3.27
N HIS A 15 14.02 16.30 2.34
CA HIS A 15 14.41 16.04 0.97
C HIS A 15 14.06 17.20 0.03
N ASP A 16 14.95 17.51 -0.94
CA ASP A 16 14.77 18.43 -2.09
C ASP A 16 13.45 18.23 -2.87
N PHE A 17 12.72 17.21 -2.49
CA PHE A 17 11.42 16.81 -2.98
C PHE A 17 10.29 17.79 -2.61
N TRP A 18 10.50 18.60 -1.59
CA TRP A 18 9.55 19.53 -1.03
C TRP A 18 9.74 20.96 -1.53
N ALA A 19 10.36 21.16 -2.70
CA ALA A 19 10.58 22.50 -3.27
C ALA A 19 9.30 23.36 -3.36
N ASP A 20 8.11 22.72 -3.35
CA ASP A 20 6.81 23.37 -3.34
C ASP A 20 6.02 23.16 -2.04
N VAL A 21 6.60 22.61 -0.98
CA VAL A 21 5.94 22.48 0.31
C VAL A 21 6.16 23.79 1.08
N PRO A 22 5.09 24.28 1.74
CA PRO A 22 5.23 25.42 2.64
C PRO A 22 6.33 25.18 3.65
N SER A 23 7.24 26.13 3.78
CA SER A 23 8.32 26.10 4.78
C SER A 23 7.82 26.26 6.22
N ASP A 24 6.51 26.47 6.37
CA ASP A 24 5.85 26.68 7.64
C ASP A 24 5.15 25.40 8.09
N MET A 25 5.52 24.91 9.28
CA MET A 25 4.92 23.74 9.91
C MET A 25 3.41 23.89 10.10
N GLU A 26 2.90 25.09 10.37
CA GLU A 26 1.45 25.33 10.52
C GLU A 26 0.71 25.08 9.21
N GLU A 27 1.28 25.46 8.08
CA GLU A 27 0.68 25.22 6.77
C GLU A 27 0.68 23.73 6.43
N ILE A 28 1.75 22.99 6.72
CA ILE A 28 1.82 21.53 6.56
C ILE A 28 0.76 20.85 7.43
N LEU A 29 0.65 21.20 8.69
CA LEU A 29 -0.34 20.65 9.61
C LEU A 29 -1.76 21.00 9.16
N SER A 30 -1.99 22.23 8.65
CA SER A 30 -3.26 22.64 8.07
C SER A 30 -3.62 21.83 6.84
N LEU A 31 -2.64 21.56 5.94
CA LEU A 31 -2.84 20.72 4.77
C LEU A 31 -3.22 19.29 5.17
N ILE A 32 -2.48 18.71 6.09
CA ILE A 32 -2.77 17.37 6.64
C ILE A 32 -4.15 17.34 7.30
N ALA A 33 -4.53 18.35 8.07
CA ALA A 33 -5.82 18.42 8.73
C ALA A 33 -7.01 18.42 7.74
N ARG A 34 -6.83 19.03 6.58
CA ARG A 34 -7.86 19.17 5.53
C ARG A 34 -7.82 18.09 4.46
N SER A 35 -6.91 17.13 4.57
CA SER A 35 -6.70 16.09 3.57
C SER A 35 -6.94 14.70 4.14
N ASP A 36 -7.38 13.79 3.28
CA ASP A 36 -7.23 12.36 3.52
C ASP A 36 -5.82 11.96 3.13
N VAL A 37 -5.19 11.13 3.94
CA VAL A 37 -3.82 10.66 3.70
C VAL A 37 -3.89 9.19 3.31
N TYR A 38 -3.62 8.92 2.04
CA TYR A 38 -3.57 7.56 1.52
C TYR A 38 -2.14 7.09 1.35
N VAL A 39 -1.93 5.81 1.56
CA VAL A 39 -0.73 5.09 1.15
C VAL A 39 -1.13 4.11 0.07
N GLN A 40 -0.47 4.16 -1.07
CA GLN A 40 -0.73 3.25 -2.19
C GLN A 40 0.50 2.45 -2.53
N ASP A 41 0.28 1.17 -2.85
CA ASP A 41 1.35 0.29 -3.29
C ASP A 41 0.79 -0.92 -4.05
N GLU A 42 1.66 -1.61 -4.79
CA GLU A 42 1.34 -2.83 -5.48
C GLU A 42 2.14 -4.01 -4.94
N VAL A 43 1.50 -5.18 -4.94
CA VAL A 43 2.13 -6.43 -4.55
C VAL A 43 2.04 -7.46 -5.68
N ASN A 44 3.16 -8.13 -5.97
CA ASN A 44 3.15 -9.28 -6.86
C ASN A 44 2.57 -10.48 -6.12
N LEU A 45 1.59 -11.12 -6.73
CA LEU A 45 0.92 -12.32 -6.28
C LEU A 45 1.32 -13.47 -7.21
N ASP A 46 2.49 -14.07 -6.93
CA ASP A 46 3.04 -15.15 -7.75
C ASP A 46 2.37 -16.48 -7.42
N LEU A 47 1.91 -17.22 -8.44
CA LEU A 47 1.35 -18.55 -8.29
C LEU A 47 2.39 -19.57 -7.80
N HIS A 48 3.67 -19.32 -8.05
CA HIS A 48 4.74 -20.07 -7.40
C HIS A 48 4.82 -19.70 -5.91
N PRO A 49 4.66 -20.66 -4.99
CA PRO A 49 4.69 -20.36 -3.57
C PRO A 49 6.06 -19.87 -3.13
N THR A 50 6.09 -18.81 -2.37
CA THR A 50 7.30 -18.39 -1.67
C THR A 50 7.58 -19.34 -0.53
N LEU A 51 8.74 -19.99 -0.56
CA LEU A 51 9.10 -20.96 0.49
C LEU A 51 9.57 -20.23 1.74
N THR A 52 8.96 -20.55 2.87
CA THR A 52 9.36 -20.05 4.17
C THR A 52 9.55 -21.19 5.18
N ARG A 53 10.25 -20.87 6.27
CA ARG A 53 10.45 -21.82 7.36
C ARG A 53 9.13 -22.11 8.07
N VAL A 54 8.87 -23.38 8.32
CA VAL A 54 7.71 -23.84 9.10
C VAL A 54 8.18 -24.81 10.19
N TRP A 55 7.46 -24.84 11.29
CA TRP A 55 7.69 -25.86 12.31
C TRP A 55 7.29 -27.23 11.79
N SER A 56 8.19 -28.18 11.91
CA SER A 56 7.95 -29.58 11.53
C SER A 56 8.72 -30.54 12.44
N ARG A 57 8.38 -31.83 12.37
CA ARG A 57 9.16 -32.87 13.08
C ARG A 57 10.59 -32.90 12.56
N LYS A 58 11.54 -33.10 13.47
CA LYS A 58 12.97 -33.25 13.13
C LYS A 58 13.20 -34.46 12.23
N GLY A 59 14.08 -34.31 11.24
CA GLY A 59 14.51 -35.36 10.32
C GLY A 59 13.80 -35.43 8.99
N ARG A 60 14.21 -36.35 8.11
CA ARG A 60 13.70 -36.46 6.72
C ARG A 60 12.17 -36.64 6.63
N ARG A 61 11.56 -37.36 7.59
CA ARG A 61 10.10 -37.59 7.64
C ARG A 61 9.30 -36.34 8.05
N GLY A 62 9.97 -35.32 8.61
CA GLY A 62 9.36 -34.08 9.00
C GLY A 62 9.39 -33.01 7.90
N GLN A 63 10.12 -33.22 6.82
CA GLN A 63 10.21 -32.27 5.72
C GLN A 63 8.85 -32.12 5.03
N ARG A 64 8.34 -30.88 5.00
CA ARG A 64 7.16 -30.55 4.21
C ARG A 64 7.58 -30.22 2.79
N ARG A 65 6.95 -30.88 1.84
CA ARG A 65 7.12 -30.58 0.42
C ARG A 65 6.01 -29.63 -0.01
N VAL A 66 6.38 -28.57 -0.68
CA VAL A 66 5.44 -27.64 -1.32
C VAL A 66 5.47 -27.94 -2.81
N ARG A 67 4.30 -28.19 -3.38
CA ARG A 67 4.17 -28.45 -4.82
C ARG A 67 4.26 -27.11 -5.55
N ALA A 68 5.11 -27.03 -6.57
CA ALA A 68 5.13 -25.91 -7.49
C ALA A 68 4.21 -26.23 -8.69
N PRO A 69 3.38 -25.29 -9.12
CA PRO A 69 2.39 -25.52 -10.21
C PRO A 69 3.01 -25.69 -11.60
N GLY A 70 4.33 -25.60 -11.73
CA GLY A 70 5.04 -25.81 -13.00
C GLY A 70 4.92 -24.65 -14.00
N VAL A 71 4.13 -23.64 -13.73
CA VAL A 71 3.93 -22.46 -14.56
C VAL A 71 4.14 -21.18 -13.75
N ASN A 72 4.94 -20.28 -14.28
CA ASN A 72 5.17 -18.98 -13.64
C ASN A 72 4.07 -18.00 -14.08
N ARG A 73 2.96 -17.98 -13.36
CA ARG A 73 1.87 -17.00 -13.53
C ARG A 73 1.78 -16.12 -12.31
N LYS A 74 1.39 -14.88 -12.52
CA LYS A 74 1.23 -13.91 -11.44
C LYS A 74 0.02 -13.02 -11.67
N LEU A 75 -0.49 -12.50 -10.58
CA LEU A 75 -1.41 -11.37 -10.53
C LEU A 75 -0.69 -10.19 -9.87
N VAL A 76 -1.27 -9.04 -9.98
CA VAL A 76 -0.85 -7.84 -9.27
C VAL A 76 -1.99 -7.40 -8.38
N GLY A 77 -1.73 -7.35 -7.08
CA GLY A 77 -2.63 -6.74 -6.12
C GLY A 77 -2.31 -5.24 -6.02
N PHE A 78 -3.34 -4.42 -6.00
CA PHE A 78 -3.27 -2.98 -5.79
C PHE A 78 -3.95 -2.67 -4.47
N GLY A 79 -3.34 -1.87 -3.63
CA GLY A 79 -3.92 -1.44 -2.38
C GLY A 79 -3.75 0.06 -2.16
N ALA A 80 -4.84 0.73 -1.76
CA ALA A 80 -4.83 2.09 -1.27
C ALA A 80 -5.42 2.11 0.13
N MET A 81 -4.65 2.57 1.10
CA MET A 81 -5.01 2.55 2.52
C MET A 81 -5.16 3.97 3.02
N ASP A 82 -6.31 4.28 3.60
CA ASP A 82 -6.51 5.55 4.30
C ASP A 82 -5.81 5.46 5.66
N TRP A 83 -4.72 6.20 5.79
CA TRP A 83 -3.86 6.14 6.97
C TRP A 83 -4.50 6.75 8.23
N ARG A 84 -5.61 7.48 8.07
CA ARG A 84 -6.37 8.07 9.19
C ARG A 84 -7.43 7.15 9.76
N ASN A 85 -8.20 6.50 8.88
CA ASN A 85 -9.37 5.74 9.29
C ASN A 85 -9.29 4.24 9.00
N GLY A 86 -8.20 3.79 8.36
CA GLY A 86 -7.96 2.37 8.09
C GLY A 86 -8.77 1.79 6.94
N TRP A 87 -9.49 2.61 6.17
CA TRP A 87 -10.14 2.11 4.98
C TRP A 87 -9.12 1.51 4.00
N PHE A 88 -9.45 0.37 3.44
CA PHE A 88 -8.62 -0.37 2.51
C PHE A 88 -9.34 -0.57 1.17
N GLY A 89 -8.97 0.21 0.16
CA GLY A 89 -9.43 -0.02 -1.21
C GLY A 89 -8.45 -0.92 -1.94
N TYR A 90 -8.96 -1.87 -2.71
CA TYR A 90 -8.11 -2.84 -3.40
C TYR A 90 -8.63 -3.22 -4.79
N GLY A 91 -7.70 -3.74 -5.58
CA GLY A 91 -7.98 -4.38 -6.86
C GLY A 91 -6.98 -5.50 -7.13
N ILE A 92 -7.34 -6.45 -7.97
CA ILE A 92 -6.44 -7.51 -8.43
C ILE A 92 -6.51 -7.55 -9.96
N GLY A 93 -5.37 -7.44 -10.60
CA GLY A 93 -5.26 -7.40 -12.05
C GLY A 93 -4.13 -8.28 -12.59
N TRP A 94 -4.06 -8.39 -13.91
CA TRP A 94 -3.03 -9.16 -14.60
C TRP A 94 -1.73 -8.37 -14.77
N HIS A 95 -1.82 -7.08 -14.88
CA HIS A 95 -0.69 -6.20 -15.20
C HIS A 95 -0.79 -4.88 -14.45
N ARG A 96 0.36 -4.30 -14.16
CA ARG A 96 0.46 -2.89 -13.82
C ARG A 96 0.22 -2.08 -15.09
N ASN A 97 -0.77 -1.20 -15.07
CA ASN A 97 -0.99 -0.28 -16.17
C ASN A 97 -1.38 1.11 -15.67
N SER A 98 -0.98 2.14 -16.40
CA SER A 98 -1.23 3.52 -16.05
C SER A 98 -2.72 3.91 -16.11
N GLU A 99 -3.55 3.13 -16.81
CA GLU A 99 -4.99 3.35 -16.85
C GLU A 99 -5.64 3.00 -15.52
N ALA A 100 -5.40 1.79 -15.02
CA ALA A 100 -5.88 1.38 -13.71
C ALA A 100 -5.36 2.29 -12.58
N MET A 101 -4.11 2.77 -12.71
CA MET A 101 -3.57 3.78 -11.79
C MET A 101 -4.37 5.08 -11.83
N CYS A 102 -4.68 5.60 -13.01
CA CYS A 102 -5.48 6.82 -13.15
C CYS A 102 -6.89 6.63 -12.60
N GLU A 103 -7.55 5.51 -12.87
CA GLU A 103 -8.86 5.18 -12.32
C GLU A 103 -8.84 5.13 -10.80
N GLN A 104 -7.79 4.57 -10.22
CA GLN A 104 -7.63 4.54 -8.78
C GLN A 104 -7.41 5.94 -8.20
N LEU A 105 -6.60 6.80 -8.82
CA LEU A 105 -6.42 8.19 -8.39
C LEU A 105 -7.73 8.97 -8.48
N ASP A 106 -8.50 8.82 -9.55
CA ASP A 106 -9.81 9.43 -9.71
C ASP A 106 -10.77 9.00 -8.60
N TYR A 107 -10.80 7.70 -8.29
CA TYR A 107 -11.61 7.17 -7.21
C TYR A 107 -11.24 7.74 -5.84
N LEU A 108 -9.94 7.82 -5.51
CA LEU A 108 -9.46 8.38 -4.24
C LEU A 108 -9.84 9.86 -4.11
N VAL A 109 -9.67 10.63 -5.19
CA VAL A 109 -10.03 12.05 -5.23
C VAL A 109 -11.54 12.22 -5.08
N GLU A 110 -12.37 11.48 -5.82
CA GLU A 110 -13.82 11.53 -5.70
C GLU A 110 -14.29 11.16 -4.29
N ARG A 111 -13.73 10.09 -3.71
CA ARG A 111 -14.02 9.66 -2.35
C ARG A 111 -13.74 10.76 -1.32
N SER A 112 -12.61 11.45 -1.45
CA SER A 112 -12.21 12.51 -0.54
C SER A 112 -13.02 13.78 -0.75
N GLN A 113 -13.30 14.14 -1.99
CA GLN A 113 -14.12 15.33 -2.32
C GLN A 113 -15.56 15.23 -1.80
N LYS A 114 -16.16 14.04 -1.76
CA LYS A 114 -17.47 13.81 -1.12
C LYS A 114 -17.48 14.18 0.37
N ARG A 115 -16.30 14.25 1.00
CA ARG A 115 -16.09 14.66 2.40
C ARG A 115 -15.52 16.08 2.52
N GLY A 116 -15.43 16.82 1.42
CA GLY A 116 -14.83 18.17 1.38
C GLY A 116 -13.32 18.17 1.64
N ARG A 117 -12.62 17.08 1.34
CA ARG A 117 -11.19 16.89 1.64
C ARG A 117 -10.37 16.79 0.36
N ARG A 118 -9.09 17.14 0.46
CA ARG A 118 -8.07 16.88 -0.57
C ARG A 118 -7.42 15.53 -0.33
N VAL A 119 -6.62 15.07 -1.27
CA VAL A 119 -5.84 13.83 -1.17
C VAL A 119 -4.36 14.17 -0.98
N ILE A 120 -3.74 13.57 0.02
CA ILE A 120 -2.29 13.39 0.10
C ILE A 120 -2.06 11.91 -0.16
N LEU A 121 -1.25 11.58 -1.16
CA LEU A 121 -0.95 10.21 -1.53
C LEU A 121 0.53 9.92 -1.35
N LEU A 122 0.86 9.04 -0.40
CA LEU A 122 2.19 8.45 -0.28
C LEU A 122 2.32 7.32 -1.31
N TRP A 123 3.35 7.40 -2.12
CA TRP A 123 3.60 6.44 -3.18
C TRP A 123 5.08 6.10 -3.26
N ASP A 124 5.41 4.92 -3.77
CA ASP A 124 6.81 4.59 -4.01
C ASP A 124 7.38 5.38 -5.21
N ASN A 125 8.68 5.60 -5.20
CA ASN A 125 9.37 6.37 -6.23
C ASN A 125 9.79 5.50 -7.42
N LEU A 126 8.91 4.58 -7.87
CA LEU A 126 9.14 3.85 -9.12
C LEU A 126 8.96 4.78 -10.32
N GLY A 127 9.82 4.63 -11.32
CA GLY A 127 9.78 5.47 -12.54
C GLY A 127 8.39 5.53 -13.19
N VAL A 128 7.65 4.43 -13.20
CA VAL A 128 6.27 4.36 -13.76
C VAL A 128 5.24 5.17 -12.96
N HIS A 129 5.53 5.51 -11.70
CA HIS A 129 4.68 6.31 -10.81
C HIS A 129 4.98 7.81 -10.92
N THR A 130 5.89 8.20 -11.80
CA THR A 130 6.27 9.59 -11.99
C THR A 130 5.67 10.18 -13.28
N ARG A 131 5.48 11.49 -13.31
CA ARG A 131 5.05 12.22 -14.52
C ARG A 131 5.96 11.96 -15.73
N ARG A 132 7.27 11.75 -15.48
CA ARG A 132 8.27 11.48 -16.53
C ARG A 132 8.21 10.05 -17.06
N GLY A 133 7.85 9.10 -16.20
CA GLY A 133 7.82 7.68 -16.55
C GLY A 133 6.55 7.24 -17.27
N SER A 134 5.44 8.00 -17.11
CA SER A 134 4.17 7.70 -17.77
C SER A 134 3.48 8.98 -18.21
N LYS A 135 3.39 9.21 -19.54
CA LYS A 135 2.67 10.35 -20.10
C LYS A 135 1.20 10.38 -19.65
N ARG A 136 0.52 9.22 -19.65
CA ARG A 136 -0.87 9.09 -19.23
C ARG A 136 -1.07 9.47 -17.76
N LEU A 137 -0.16 9.03 -16.91
CA LEU A 137 -0.19 9.43 -15.49
C LEU A 137 0.05 10.93 -15.35
N GLY A 138 0.98 11.52 -16.11
CA GLY A 138 1.21 12.96 -16.14
C GLY A 138 -0.07 13.74 -16.49
N GLU A 139 -0.74 13.35 -17.56
CA GLU A 139 -2.02 13.95 -18.02
C GLU A 139 -3.12 13.79 -16.94
N CYS A 140 -3.18 12.63 -16.28
CA CYS A 140 -4.11 12.40 -15.18
C CYS A 140 -3.83 13.34 -14.00
N LEU A 141 -2.59 13.46 -13.57
CA LEU A 141 -2.20 14.35 -12.47
C LEU A 141 -2.43 15.82 -12.79
N ASP A 142 -2.21 16.24 -14.06
CA ASP A 142 -2.51 17.60 -14.50
C ASP A 142 -4.01 17.90 -14.43
N ARG A 143 -4.85 16.94 -14.81
CA ARG A 143 -6.30 17.03 -14.73
C ARG A 143 -6.81 17.07 -13.27
N LEU A 144 -6.19 16.29 -12.38
CA LEU A 144 -6.55 16.27 -10.96
C LEU A 144 -6.11 17.56 -10.24
N GLY A 145 -5.00 18.15 -10.68
CA GLY A 145 -4.51 19.46 -10.20
C GLY A 145 -4.28 19.47 -8.68
N ASP A 146 -4.79 20.50 -8.03
CA ASP A 146 -4.62 20.74 -6.59
C ASP A 146 -5.46 19.84 -5.67
N LYS A 147 -6.29 18.95 -6.25
CA LYS A 147 -7.12 18.00 -5.50
C LYS A 147 -6.30 16.87 -4.90
N ILE A 148 -5.13 16.58 -5.49
CA ILE A 148 -4.21 15.54 -5.05
C ILE A 148 -2.78 16.05 -4.95
N ARG A 149 -2.11 15.70 -3.86
CA ARG A 149 -0.70 15.91 -3.67
C ARG A 149 0.00 14.57 -3.53
N LEU A 150 1.00 14.33 -4.39
CA LEU A 150 1.84 13.14 -4.30
C LEU A 150 3.01 13.41 -3.34
N VAL A 151 3.29 12.42 -2.54
CA VAL A 151 4.47 12.34 -1.67
C VAL A 151 5.13 11.01 -1.96
N TYR A 152 6.38 11.04 -2.41
CA TYR A 152 7.09 9.79 -2.71
C TYR A 152 7.93 9.34 -1.52
N THR A 153 8.00 8.04 -1.31
CA THR A 153 8.91 7.49 -0.33
C THR A 153 10.37 7.66 -0.78
N PRO A 154 11.33 7.74 0.16
CA PRO A 154 12.74 7.79 -0.20
C PRO A 154 13.14 6.64 -1.13
N PRO A 155 14.01 6.88 -2.12
CA PRO A 155 14.48 5.83 -2.99
C PRO A 155 15.27 4.78 -2.19
N TYR A 156 15.07 3.50 -2.56
CA TYR A 156 15.74 2.35 -1.93
C TYR A 156 15.44 2.11 -0.45
N ASP A 157 14.38 2.72 0.09
CA ASP A 157 13.92 2.47 1.46
C ASP A 157 12.48 1.88 1.49
N PRO A 158 12.34 0.56 1.33
CA PRO A 158 11.03 -0.08 1.40
C PRO A 158 10.41 -0.03 2.81
N GLU A 159 11.22 0.13 3.87
CA GLU A 159 10.72 0.28 5.24
C GLU A 159 9.99 1.61 5.47
N ALA A 160 10.29 2.62 4.65
CA ALA A 160 9.59 3.91 4.65
C ALA A 160 8.17 3.81 4.06
N ASN A 161 7.83 2.72 3.32
CA ASN A 161 6.50 2.50 2.80
C ASN A 161 5.63 1.72 3.80
N PRO A 162 4.63 2.35 4.45
CA PRO A 162 3.76 1.66 5.41
C PRO A 162 2.96 0.50 4.80
N ALA A 163 2.68 0.51 3.50
CA ALA A 163 1.98 -0.55 2.80
C ALA A 163 2.74 -1.88 2.82
N GLU A 164 4.07 -1.85 2.84
CA GLU A 164 4.89 -3.07 2.95
C GLU A 164 4.57 -3.89 4.21
N ARG A 165 4.13 -3.26 5.27
CA ARG A 165 3.71 -3.97 6.50
C ARG A 165 2.42 -4.76 6.28
N ILE A 166 1.50 -4.24 5.48
CA ILE A 166 0.28 -4.94 5.05
C ILE A 166 0.65 -6.16 4.21
N TRP A 167 1.54 -5.98 3.21
CA TRP A 167 1.99 -7.08 2.37
C TRP A 167 2.75 -8.13 3.14
N ARG A 168 3.57 -7.73 4.11
CA ARG A 168 4.28 -8.65 5.01
C ARG A 168 3.30 -9.50 5.82
N ALA A 169 2.20 -8.94 6.30
CA ALA A 169 1.15 -9.65 7.02
C ALA A 169 0.30 -10.56 6.12
N MET A 170 0.13 -10.18 4.84
CA MET A 170 -0.60 -10.96 3.83
C MET A 170 0.19 -12.22 3.39
N ARG A 171 1.49 -12.08 3.15
CA ARG A 171 2.32 -13.13 2.54
C ARG A 171 2.18 -14.50 3.19
N PRO A 172 2.22 -14.66 4.53
CA PRO A 172 2.04 -15.96 5.18
C PRO A 172 0.70 -16.64 4.90
N ARG A 173 -0.33 -15.88 4.60
CA ARG A 173 -1.70 -16.37 4.37
C ARG A 173 -2.00 -16.65 2.91
N VAL A 174 -1.42 -15.88 2.01
CA VAL A 174 -1.73 -15.91 0.58
C VAL A 174 -0.62 -16.53 -0.25
N THR A 175 0.65 -16.08 -0.08
CA THR A 175 1.74 -16.43 -1.01
C THR A 175 2.71 -17.48 -0.48
N HIS A 176 2.79 -17.68 0.83
CA HIS A 176 3.79 -18.57 1.41
C HIS A 176 3.32 -20.02 1.47
N ASN A 177 4.19 -20.95 1.05
CA ASN A 177 4.01 -22.41 1.22
C ASN A 177 2.63 -22.95 0.81
N HIS A 178 1.93 -22.28 -0.09
CA HIS A 178 0.62 -22.72 -0.55
C HIS A 178 0.73 -23.91 -1.52
N HIS A 179 -0.39 -24.60 -1.78
CA HIS A 179 -0.50 -25.77 -2.65
C HIS A 179 -1.50 -25.56 -3.80
N ARG A 180 -1.78 -24.31 -4.17
CA ARG A 180 -2.73 -24.00 -5.24
C ARG A 180 -2.08 -24.25 -6.59
N ASP A 181 -2.80 -24.97 -7.46
CA ASP A 181 -2.36 -25.27 -8.82
C ASP A 181 -2.95 -24.28 -9.84
N HIS A 182 -4.07 -23.63 -9.51
CA HIS A 182 -4.80 -22.76 -10.43
C HIS A 182 -4.79 -21.32 -9.96
N LEU A 183 -4.64 -20.42 -10.93
CA LEU A 183 -4.59 -18.99 -10.64
C LEU A 183 -5.92 -18.44 -10.12
N ILE A 184 -7.03 -19.08 -10.49
CA ILE A 184 -8.35 -18.67 -10.01
C ILE A 184 -8.52 -18.89 -8.50
N ASP A 185 -8.02 -20.01 -7.96
CA ASP A 185 -8.10 -20.30 -6.52
C ASP A 185 -7.20 -19.31 -5.76
N PHE A 186 -6.03 -19.02 -6.33
CA PHE A 186 -5.09 -18.07 -5.76
C PHE A 186 -5.64 -16.63 -5.78
N HIS A 187 -6.33 -16.26 -6.85
CA HIS A 187 -7.04 -14.97 -6.95
C HIS A 187 -8.12 -14.86 -5.87
N GLN A 188 -8.93 -15.91 -5.67
CA GLN A 188 -9.98 -15.92 -4.67
C GLN A 188 -9.43 -15.72 -3.25
N ASP A 189 -8.38 -16.43 -2.88
CA ASP A 189 -7.78 -16.29 -1.56
C ASP A 189 -7.17 -14.90 -1.32
N ALA A 190 -6.58 -14.29 -2.37
CA ALA A 190 -6.09 -12.92 -2.28
C ALA A 190 -7.25 -11.93 -2.11
N GLN A 191 -8.34 -12.14 -2.85
CA GLN A 191 -9.54 -11.32 -2.76
C GLN A 191 -10.19 -11.43 -1.39
N ASP A 192 -10.31 -12.64 -0.84
CA ASP A 192 -10.87 -12.88 0.50
C ASP A 192 -10.01 -12.19 1.58
N TYR A 193 -8.69 -12.23 1.43
CA TYR A 193 -7.81 -11.53 2.37
C TYR A 193 -7.96 -10.01 2.29
N PHE A 194 -8.08 -9.46 1.09
CA PHE A 194 -8.27 -8.02 0.91
C PHE A 194 -9.65 -7.57 1.42
N ALA A 195 -10.69 -8.36 1.19
CA ALA A 195 -12.01 -8.09 1.74
C ALA A 195 -12.01 -8.10 3.28
N LEU A 196 -11.22 -8.99 3.89
CA LEU A 196 -11.02 -9.00 5.35
C LEU A 196 -10.36 -7.70 5.84
N LEU A 197 -9.38 -7.17 5.11
CA LEU A 197 -8.75 -5.89 5.48
C LEU A 197 -9.72 -4.73 5.37
N ASP A 198 -10.55 -4.68 4.32
CA ASP A 198 -11.57 -3.63 4.15
C ASP A 198 -12.62 -3.70 5.28
N ALA A 199 -12.95 -4.89 5.75
CA ALA A 199 -13.87 -5.10 6.88
C ALA A 199 -13.27 -4.80 8.25
N GLU A 200 -11.92 -4.72 8.39
CA GLU A 200 -11.23 -4.54 9.65
C GLU A 200 -10.30 -3.29 9.65
N PRO A 201 -10.85 -2.05 9.62
CA PRO A 201 -10.04 -0.82 9.53
C PRO A 201 -9.02 -0.66 10.66
N ASP A 202 -9.37 -1.03 11.88
CA ASP A 202 -8.45 -0.93 13.03
C ASP A 202 -7.23 -1.84 12.88
N LYS A 203 -7.41 -2.97 12.22
CA LYS A 203 -6.31 -3.87 11.88
C LYS A 203 -5.37 -3.25 10.84
N VAL A 204 -5.92 -2.59 9.83
CA VAL A 204 -5.14 -1.85 8.83
C VAL A 204 -4.30 -0.78 9.51
N LEU A 205 -4.90 0.07 10.36
CA LEU A 205 -4.20 1.11 11.10
C LEU A 205 -3.08 0.56 11.98
N THR A 206 -3.36 -0.54 12.71
CA THR A 206 -2.38 -1.20 13.57
C THR A 206 -1.22 -1.77 12.78
N GLN A 207 -1.49 -2.46 11.68
CA GLN A 207 -0.46 -3.07 10.85
C GLN A 207 0.43 -2.01 10.19
N MET A 208 -0.15 -0.93 9.69
CA MET A 208 0.59 0.18 9.07
C MET A 208 1.41 0.99 10.09
N GLY A 209 1.09 0.89 11.38
CA GLY A 209 1.67 1.76 12.40
C GLY A 209 1.27 3.20 12.18
N SER A 210 -0.03 3.44 11.93
CA SER A 210 -0.55 4.76 11.63
C SER A 210 -0.26 5.76 12.75
N PRO A 211 0.31 6.93 12.45
CA PRO A 211 0.49 7.99 13.42
C PRO A 211 -0.84 8.62 13.87
N PHE A 212 -1.93 8.36 13.15
CA PHE A 212 -3.27 8.87 13.45
C PHE A 212 -4.10 7.91 14.32
N ALA A 213 -3.63 6.70 14.60
CA ALA A 213 -4.39 5.68 15.34
C ALA A 213 -4.84 6.17 16.73
N SER A 214 -4.00 6.91 17.44
CA SER A 214 -4.32 7.50 18.75
C SER A 214 -5.39 8.58 18.69
N ILE A 215 -5.45 9.35 17.60
CA ILE A 215 -6.43 10.41 17.39
C ILE A 215 -7.81 9.82 17.11
N THR A 216 -7.84 8.73 16.33
CA THR A 216 -9.09 8.05 15.96
C THR A 216 -9.75 7.36 17.16
N GLN A 217 -8.97 6.87 18.11
CA GLN A 217 -9.51 6.31 19.37
C GLN A 217 -10.12 7.38 20.25
N ALA A 218 -9.49 8.55 20.38
CA ALA A 218 -9.98 9.65 21.22
C ALA A 218 -11.29 10.31 20.71
N THR A 219 -11.68 10.07 19.45
CA THR A 219 -12.94 10.60 18.87
C THR A 219 -14.08 9.59 18.88
N ARG A 220 -13.84 8.34 19.33
CA ARG A 220 -14.86 7.28 19.47
C ARG A 220 -15.38 7.10 20.88
N ASP A 221 -14.69 7.70 21.88
CA ASP A 221 -15.08 7.81 23.29
C ASP A 221 -15.82 9.15 23.54
#